data_f6c3b1b88060a916d80e312403c39df8
#
_entry.id   f6c3b1b88060a916d80e312403c39df8
#
_cell.length_a   1.000
_cell.length_b   1.000
_cell.length_c   1.000
_cell.angle_alpha   90.00
_cell.angle_beta   90.00
_cell.angle_gamma   90.00
#
_symmetry.space_group_name_H-M   'P 1'
#
loop_
_entity.id
_entity.type
_entity.pdbx_description
1 polymer ?
#
loop_
_entity_poly.entity_id
_entity_poly.type
_entity_poly.pdbx_seq_one_letter_code
_entity_poly.pdbx_strand_id
1 'polypeptide(L)'
;HTWKHLQSLEEIRLKKHKVQGRGQGLTEIYLIGNTAEVNQEEIESLPAVERVVRITHDFRILGRHSKETGSIDFEYNGVRFNQDSFHIFAGLCAVDNPDNVERMLQALKENGQVCTRMGAYKPRTSPYSFQGHGKECLPYVFELAGKYGIKVIAMEVTHEAHIEEIDECLEKLGRPTGVMLQ
;
A
#
# COMPACT_ATOMS: atom_id res chain seq x y z
N HIS A 1 -5.13 27.84 -17.10
CA HIS A 1 -4.42 27.66 -18.37
C HIS A 1 -3.70 26.28 -18.41
N THR A 2 -2.87 25.95 -17.47
CA THR A 2 -2.08 24.68 -17.39
C THR A 2 -2.93 23.42 -17.55
N TRP A 3 -4.04 23.31 -16.82
CA TRP A 3 -4.91 22.13 -16.90
C TRP A 3 -5.54 21.94 -18.28
N LYS A 4 -5.96 23.04 -18.93
CA LYS A 4 -6.54 22.98 -20.29
C LYS A 4 -5.49 22.56 -21.32
N HIS A 5 -4.25 23.02 -21.18
CA HIS A 5 -3.14 22.62 -22.04
C HIS A 5 -2.86 21.12 -21.91
N LEU A 6 -2.76 20.61 -20.68
CA LEU A 6 -2.55 19.18 -20.46
C LEU A 6 -3.70 18.31 -21.01
N GLN A 7 -4.95 18.81 -20.97
CA GLN A 7 -6.10 18.12 -21.53
C GLN A 7 -6.12 18.08 -23.07
N SER A 8 -5.37 18.95 -23.74
CA SER A 8 -5.28 18.97 -25.20
C SER A 8 -4.25 18.00 -25.79
N LEU A 9 -3.47 17.34 -24.93
CA LEU A 9 -2.51 16.34 -25.39
C LEU A 9 -3.25 15.08 -25.88
N GLU A 10 -3.04 14.72 -27.12
CA GLU A 10 -3.65 13.53 -27.73
C GLU A 10 -3.08 12.26 -27.11
N GLU A 11 -3.89 11.21 -27.01
CA GLU A 11 -3.53 9.89 -26.45
C GLU A 11 -3.03 9.89 -24.98
N ILE A 12 -3.21 10.99 -24.23
CA ILE A 12 -2.79 11.10 -22.85
C ILE A 12 -3.99 11.20 -21.92
N ARG A 13 -4.05 10.29 -20.95
CA ARG A 13 -5.02 10.32 -19.87
C ARG A 13 -4.42 11.03 -18.66
N LEU A 14 -5.15 11.99 -18.12
CA LEU A 14 -4.75 12.73 -16.92
C LEU A 14 -5.38 12.11 -15.66
N LYS A 15 -4.56 11.95 -14.63
CA LYS A 15 -5.01 11.58 -13.29
C LYS A 15 -4.48 12.63 -12.30
N LYS A 16 -5.37 13.16 -11.45
CA LYS A 16 -5.05 14.24 -10.52
C LYS A 16 -5.18 13.75 -9.08
N HIS A 17 -4.16 13.97 -8.26
CA HIS A 17 -4.15 13.68 -6.84
C HIS A 17 -3.80 14.94 -6.05
N LYS A 18 -4.53 15.16 -4.94
CA LYS A 18 -4.14 16.16 -3.95
C LYS A 18 -3.24 15.49 -2.93
N VAL A 19 -2.04 16.00 -2.74
CA VAL A 19 -1.08 15.51 -1.75
C VAL A 19 -0.95 16.55 -0.66
N GLN A 20 -1.15 16.18 0.58
CA GLN A 20 -0.85 17.04 1.73
C GLN A 20 0.65 16.86 2.07
N GLY A 21 1.46 17.81 1.65
CA GLY A 21 2.86 17.91 2.05
C GLY A 21 3.04 18.84 3.26
N ARG A 22 4.25 18.91 3.80
CA ARG A 22 4.61 19.80 4.94
C ARG A 22 4.25 21.26 4.65
N GLY A 23 3.04 21.67 5.02
CA GLY A 23 2.62 23.08 5.07
C GLY A 23 1.99 23.69 3.80
N GLN A 24 2.01 23.03 2.65
CA GLN A 24 1.33 23.50 1.42
C GLN A 24 0.64 22.34 0.70
N GLY A 25 -0.58 22.56 0.22
CA GLY A 25 -1.30 21.60 -0.59
C GLY A 25 -0.72 21.53 -2.00
N LEU A 26 0.03 20.47 -2.31
CA LEU A 26 0.50 20.18 -3.65
C LEU A 26 -0.55 19.41 -4.44
N THR A 27 -0.59 19.60 -5.74
CA THR A 27 -1.38 18.79 -6.66
C THR A 27 -0.44 18.06 -7.60
N GLU A 28 -0.46 16.73 -7.55
CA GLU A 28 0.24 15.91 -8.53
C GLU A 28 -0.67 15.61 -9.71
N ILE A 29 -0.15 15.75 -10.92
CA ILE A 29 -0.84 15.41 -12.17
C ILE A 29 -0.03 14.33 -12.87
N TYR A 30 -0.65 13.18 -13.08
CA TYR A 30 -0.03 12.07 -13.82
C TYR A 30 -0.49 12.13 -15.27
N LEU A 31 0.46 12.14 -16.18
CA LEU A 31 0.25 11.95 -17.62
C LEU A 31 0.46 10.47 -17.91
N ILE A 32 -0.60 9.77 -18.34
CA ILE A 32 -0.60 8.33 -18.56
C ILE A 32 -0.95 8.06 -20.04
N GLY A 33 -0.08 7.39 -20.74
CA GLY A 33 -0.25 7.06 -22.15
C GLY A 33 1.05 7.17 -22.92
N ASN A 34 0.98 7.49 -24.21
CA ASN A 34 2.18 7.71 -25.02
C ASN A 34 2.82 9.07 -24.69
N THR A 35 3.66 9.07 -23.66
CA THR A 35 4.35 10.29 -23.20
C THR A 35 5.72 10.50 -23.84
N ALA A 36 6.13 9.63 -24.78
CA ALA A 36 7.45 9.71 -25.41
C ALA A 36 7.65 11.03 -26.17
N GLU A 37 6.59 11.53 -26.83
CA GLU A 37 6.62 12.76 -27.63
C GLU A 37 6.33 14.02 -26.82
N VAL A 38 5.95 13.88 -25.54
CA VAL A 38 5.66 15.03 -24.69
C VAL A 38 6.95 15.73 -24.30
N ASN A 39 7.06 17.02 -24.64
CA ASN A 39 8.21 17.83 -24.28
C ASN A 39 8.16 18.19 -22.81
N GLN A 40 9.13 17.71 -22.01
CA GLN A 40 9.20 17.97 -20.58
C GLN A 40 9.39 19.45 -20.27
N GLU A 41 10.26 20.14 -21.00
CA GLU A 41 10.59 21.56 -20.80
C GLU A 41 9.38 22.45 -21.06
N GLU A 42 8.57 22.10 -22.06
CA GLU A 42 7.31 22.81 -22.34
C GLU A 42 6.34 22.74 -21.16
N ILE A 43 6.18 21.56 -20.56
CA ILE A 43 5.30 21.39 -19.40
C ILE A 43 5.89 22.09 -18.15
N GLU A 44 7.18 22.06 -17.94
CA GLU A 44 7.86 22.77 -16.85
C GLU A 44 7.70 24.29 -16.94
N SER A 45 7.61 24.82 -18.16
CA SER A 45 7.40 26.25 -18.39
C SER A 45 5.97 26.74 -18.08
N LEU A 46 5.02 25.84 -17.89
CA LEU A 46 3.62 26.22 -17.64
C LEU A 46 3.45 26.86 -16.26
N PRO A 47 2.57 27.87 -16.14
CA PRO A 47 2.30 28.51 -14.86
C PRO A 47 1.85 27.54 -13.78
N ALA A 48 2.41 27.68 -12.57
CA ALA A 48 2.14 26.85 -11.39
C ALA A 48 2.63 25.39 -11.50
N VAL A 49 3.49 25.07 -12.45
CA VAL A 49 4.25 23.82 -12.45
C VAL A 49 5.54 24.06 -11.67
N GLU A 50 5.75 23.30 -10.61
CA GLU A 50 6.95 23.37 -9.78
C GLU A 50 8.08 22.52 -10.37
N ARG A 51 7.72 21.33 -10.84
CA ARG A 51 8.64 20.41 -11.51
C ARG A 51 7.90 19.36 -12.32
N VAL A 52 8.59 18.80 -13.30
CA VAL A 52 8.13 17.63 -14.06
C VAL A 52 9.13 16.48 -13.85
N VAL A 53 8.63 15.29 -13.64
CA VAL A 53 9.46 14.10 -13.47
C VAL A 53 8.99 13.03 -14.44
N ARG A 54 9.87 12.66 -15.38
CA ARG A 54 9.61 11.53 -16.29
C ARG A 54 9.86 10.22 -15.57
N ILE A 55 8.87 9.35 -15.59
CA ILE A 55 8.95 8.05 -14.96
C ILE A 55 9.36 7.03 -16.01
N THR A 56 10.56 6.49 -15.86
CA THR A 56 11.12 5.50 -16.79
C THR A 56 11.22 4.10 -16.19
N HIS A 57 10.94 3.96 -14.90
CA HIS A 57 11.09 2.70 -14.19
C HIS A 57 9.88 2.39 -13.30
N ASP A 58 9.57 1.12 -13.16
CA ASP A 58 8.62 0.61 -12.16
C ASP A 58 9.18 0.82 -10.73
N PHE A 59 8.33 0.65 -9.72
CA PHE A 59 8.70 0.77 -8.30
C PHE A 59 9.30 2.12 -7.89
N ARG A 60 8.81 3.18 -8.46
CA ARG A 60 9.35 4.53 -8.38
C ARG A 60 9.51 5.07 -6.96
N ILE A 61 8.56 4.77 -6.06
CA ILE A 61 8.61 5.26 -4.67
C ILE A 61 9.69 4.54 -3.87
N LEU A 62 9.84 3.23 -4.09
CA LEU A 62 10.75 2.37 -3.35
C LEU A 62 12.09 2.14 -4.09
N GLY A 63 12.13 2.43 -5.39
CA GLY A 63 13.32 2.23 -6.21
C GLY A 63 14.36 3.34 -6.03
N ARG A 64 15.62 2.96 -5.96
CA ARG A 64 16.78 3.89 -5.97
C ARG A 64 17.14 4.23 -7.41
N HIS A 65 16.35 5.10 -8.06
CA HIS A 65 16.53 5.44 -9.46
C HIS A 65 17.47 6.63 -9.70
N SER A 66 17.77 7.40 -8.66
CA SER A 66 18.74 8.50 -8.75
C SER A 66 19.54 8.64 -7.45
N LYS A 67 20.70 9.30 -7.52
CA LYS A 67 21.49 9.62 -6.32
C LYS A 67 20.80 10.60 -5.37
N GLU A 68 19.76 11.28 -5.85
CA GLU A 68 18.99 12.28 -5.10
C GLU A 68 17.80 11.65 -4.35
N THR A 69 17.36 10.44 -4.70
CA THR A 69 16.38 9.68 -3.93
C THR A 69 17.08 9.13 -2.70
N GLY A 70 16.91 9.79 -1.57
CA GLY A 70 17.33 9.29 -0.27
C GLY A 70 16.75 7.90 0.02
N SER A 71 17.29 7.23 1.02
CA SER A 71 16.72 5.98 1.51
C SER A 71 15.31 6.23 2.02
N ILE A 72 14.38 5.32 1.69
CA ILE A 72 13.04 5.35 2.27
C ILE A 72 13.14 5.00 3.73
N ASP A 73 12.57 5.85 4.57
CA ASP A 73 12.50 5.69 6.00
C ASP A 73 11.12 6.18 6.47
N PHE A 74 10.31 5.27 6.98
CA PHE A 74 8.99 5.60 7.52
C PHE A 74 8.66 4.69 8.69
N GLU A 75 7.75 5.14 9.54
CA GLU A 75 7.18 4.36 10.62
C GLU A 75 5.70 4.11 10.36
N TYR A 76 5.27 2.88 10.58
CA TYR A 76 3.87 2.48 10.52
C TYR A 76 3.52 1.61 11.73
N ASN A 77 2.52 2.03 12.50
CA ASN A 77 2.04 1.35 13.70
C ASN A 77 3.14 0.92 14.68
N GLY A 78 4.15 1.80 14.90
CA GLY A 78 5.28 1.55 15.80
C GLY A 78 6.36 0.64 15.22
N VAL A 79 6.32 0.33 13.92
CA VAL A 79 7.36 -0.42 13.20
C VAL A 79 8.05 0.51 12.21
N ARG A 80 9.38 0.64 12.34
CA ARG A 80 10.19 1.47 11.44
C ARG A 80 10.69 0.65 10.26
N PHE A 81 10.39 1.10 9.06
CA PHE A 81 10.81 0.50 7.79
C PHE A 81 11.86 1.39 7.13
N ASN A 82 13.09 0.92 7.05
CA ASN A 82 14.20 1.63 6.41
C ASN A 82 15.23 0.66 5.82
N GLN A 83 16.35 1.18 5.32
CA GLN A 83 17.39 0.38 4.69
C GLN A 83 18.18 -0.49 5.67
N ASP A 84 18.18 -0.15 6.96
CA ASP A 84 18.93 -0.83 8.01
C ASP A 84 18.05 -1.81 8.80
N SER A 85 16.72 -1.81 8.55
CA SER A 85 15.78 -2.71 9.21
C SER A 85 15.52 -3.97 8.36
N PHE A 86 15.33 -5.09 9.05
CA PHE A 86 14.93 -6.36 8.46
C PHE A 86 13.69 -6.88 9.19
N HIS A 87 12.60 -7.07 8.45
CA HIS A 87 11.33 -7.55 9.00
C HIS A 87 10.92 -8.86 8.34
N ILE A 88 10.48 -9.81 9.16
CA ILE A 88 9.95 -11.09 8.71
C ILE A 88 8.42 -11.02 8.78
N PHE A 89 7.76 -11.26 7.65
CA PHE A 89 6.31 -11.40 7.54
C PHE A 89 5.92 -12.88 7.41
N ALA A 90 6.26 -13.68 8.42
CA ALA A 90 5.83 -15.06 8.48
C ALA A 90 4.35 -15.15 8.85
N GLY A 91 3.63 -16.13 8.33
CA GLY A 91 2.22 -16.30 8.63
C GLY A 91 1.51 -17.27 7.69
N LEU A 92 0.18 -17.23 7.72
CA LEU A 92 -0.66 -18.12 6.94
C LEU A 92 -0.86 -17.59 5.51
N CYS A 93 -0.55 -18.40 4.52
CA CYS A 93 -0.83 -18.07 3.12
C CYS A 93 -2.33 -17.85 2.89
N ALA A 94 -3.14 -18.68 3.53
CA ALA A 94 -4.59 -18.51 3.62
C ALA A 94 -5.01 -18.69 5.07
N VAL A 95 -5.81 -17.79 5.57
CA VAL A 95 -6.48 -17.94 6.87
C VAL A 95 -7.46 -19.10 6.75
N ASP A 96 -7.36 -20.08 7.65
CA ASP A 96 -8.20 -21.27 7.67
C ASP A 96 -9.16 -21.25 8.88
N ASN A 97 -8.64 -21.27 10.09
CA ASN A 97 -9.45 -21.27 11.30
C ASN A 97 -8.78 -20.49 12.45
N PRO A 98 -9.55 -20.07 13.46
CA PRO A 98 -9.05 -19.27 14.59
C PRO A 98 -7.91 -19.95 15.36
N ASP A 99 -7.95 -21.26 15.57
CA ASP A 99 -6.95 -21.99 16.34
C ASP A 99 -5.57 -21.99 15.65
N ASN A 100 -5.55 -22.10 14.33
CA ASN A 100 -4.33 -22.01 13.54
C ASN A 100 -3.76 -20.59 13.53
N VAL A 101 -4.64 -19.59 13.40
CA VAL A 101 -4.26 -18.17 13.52
C VAL A 101 -3.65 -17.91 14.90
N GLU A 102 -4.31 -18.34 15.97
CA GLU A 102 -3.83 -18.13 17.32
C GLU A 102 -2.47 -18.78 17.56
N ARG A 103 -2.30 -20.05 17.19
CA ARG A 103 -1.01 -20.75 17.31
C ARG A 103 0.12 -20.07 16.54
N MET A 104 -0.17 -19.58 15.32
CA MET A 104 0.81 -18.85 14.52
C MET A 104 1.21 -17.53 15.20
N LEU A 105 0.24 -16.74 15.66
CA LEU A 105 0.51 -15.45 16.30
C LEU A 105 1.22 -15.61 17.66
N GLN A 106 0.90 -16.66 18.40
CA GLN A 106 1.61 -17.01 19.62
C GLN A 106 3.08 -17.34 19.33
N ALA A 107 3.35 -18.20 18.33
CA ALA A 107 4.71 -18.53 17.93
C ALA A 107 5.51 -17.30 17.46
N LEU A 108 4.88 -16.39 16.74
CA LEU A 108 5.51 -15.13 16.32
C LEU A 108 5.88 -14.27 17.52
N LYS A 109 4.98 -14.11 18.49
CA LYS A 109 5.24 -13.38 19.74
C LYS A 109 6.40 -14.00 20.53
N GLU A 110 6.42 -15.31 20.68
CA GLU A 110 7.49 -16.05 21.38
C GLU A 110 8.87 -15.85 20.71
N ASN A 111 8.89 -15.63 19.40
CA ASN A 111 10.08 -15.33 18.61
C ASN A 111 10.34 -13.82 18.40
N GLY A 112 9.68 -12.95 19.15
CA GLY A 112 9.88 -11.51 19.10
C GLY A 112 9.46 -10.85 17.77
N GLN A 113 8.64 -11.53 16.97
CA GLN A 113 8.16 -11.00 15.69
C GLN A 113 6.91 -10.14 15.90
N VAL A 114 6.89 -8.99 15.27
CA VAL A 114 5.77 -8.03 15.35
C VAL A 114 5.05 -7.83 14.01
N CYS A 115 5.54 -8.47 12.97
CA CYS A 115 4.95 -8.45 11.62
C CYS A 115 4.51 -9.85 11.23
N THR A 116 3.40 -9.96 10.49
CA THR A 116 2.88 -11.23 9.99
C THR A 116 2.23 -11.06 8.62
N ARG A 117 1.95 -12.18 7.96
CA ARG A 117 1.12 -12.25 6.75
C ARG A 117 -0.09 -13.14 7.02
N MET A 118 -1.29 -12.64 6.73
CA MET A 118 -2.54 -13.38 6.87
C MET A 118 -3.42 -13.18 5.63
N GLY A 119 -3.51 -14.20 4.78
CA GLY A 119 -4.26 -14.13 3.53
C GLY A 119 -5.75 -14.37 3.75
N ALA A 120 -6.53 -13.30 3.97
CA ALA A 120 -8.00 -13.37 4.07
C ALA A 120 -8.63 -13.48 2.67
N TYR A 121 -8.14 -12.75 1.71
CA TYR A 121 -8.58 -12.75 0.31
C TYR A 121 -7.52 -13.42 -0.55
N LYS A 122 -7.94 -14.30 -1.48
CA LYS A 122 -7.00 -15.06 -2.29
C LYS A 122 -7.15 -14.74 -3.79
N PRO A 123 -6.08 -14.28 -4.45
CA PRO A 123 -6.10 -14.09 -5.90
C PRO A 123 -6.12 -15.46 -6.60
N ARG A 124 -7.27 -15.84 -7.15
CA ARG A 124 -7.45 -17.10 -7.88
C ARG A 124 -7.97 -16.84 -9.28
N THR A 125 -7.43 -17.55 -10.24
CA THR A 125 -7.90 -17.48 -11.64
C THR A 125 -9.13 -18.34 -11.89
N SER A 126 -9.32 -19.39 -11.08
CA SER A 126 -10.49 -20.24 -11.16
C SER A 126 -11.53 -19.87 -10.11
N PRO A 127 -12.79 -19.66 -10.49
CA PRO A 127 -13.88 -19.38 -9.53
C PRO A 127 -14.22 -20.58 -8.63
N TYR A 128 -13.76 -21.79 -9.00
CA TYR A 128 -13.97 -23.00 -8.21
C TYR A 128 -12.90 -23.22 -7.13
N SER A 129 -11.84 -22.43 -7.15
CA SER A 129 -10.79 -22.49 -6.13
C SER A 129 -11.21 -21.72 -4.88
N PHE A 130 -10.67 -22.12 -3.72
CA PHE A 130 -10.89 -21.41 -2.46
C PHE A 130 -10.44 -19.94 -2.57
N GLN A 131 -11.38 -19.02 -2.39
CA GLN A 131 -11.16 -17.57 -2.55
C GLN A 131 -10.71 -16.85 -1.27
N GLY A 132 -10.49 -17.60 -0.18
CA GLY A 132 -10.29 -17.05 1.17
C GLY A 132 -11.62 -16.95 1.93
N HIS A 133 -11.53 -16.72 3.24
CA HIS A 133 -12.70 -16.46 4.07
C HIS A 133 -13.17 -15.00 4.01
N GLY A 134 -12.38 -14.12 3.36
CA GLY A 134 -12.73 -12.73 3.19
C GLY A 134 -13.00 -12.02 4.50
N LYS A 135 -14.00 -11.14 4.50
CA LYS A 135 -14.39 -10.35 5.68
C LYS A 135 -14.78 -11.16 6.91
N GLU A 136 -15.21 -12.40 6.74
CA GLU A 136 -15.66 -13.24 7.86
C GLU A 136 -14.52 -13.57 8.83
N CYS A 137 -13.28 -13.67 8.34
CA CYS A 137 -12.13 -13.96 9.19
C CYS A 137 -11.47 -12.71 9.79
N LEU A 138 -11.74 -11.51 9.29
CA LEU A 138 -11.08 -10.30 9.75
C LEU A 138 -11.22 -10.04 11.26
N PRO A 139 -12.43 -10.20 11.88
CA PRO A 139 -12.58 -9.92 13.30
C PRO A 139 -11.62 -10.72 14.17
N TYR A 140 -11.62 -12.04 14.04
CA TYR A 140 -10.75 -12.86 14.89
C TYR A 140 -9.27 -12.73 14.55
N VAL A 141 -8.92 -12.48 13.29
CA VAL A 141 -7.52 -12.21 12.89
C VAL A 141 -7.01 -10.94 13.57
N PHE A 142 -7.79 -9.86 13.56
CA PHE A 142 -7.37 -8.59 14.15
C PHE A 142 -7.39 -8.59 15.67
N GLU A 143 -8.39 -9.21 16.30
CA GLU A 143 -8.45 -9.38 17.75
C GLU A 143 -7.26 -10.20 18.29
N LEU A 144 -6.96 -11.33 17.64
CA LEU A 144 -5.83 -12.16 18.01
C LEU A 144 -4.49 -11.44 17.74
N ALA A 145 -4.38 -10.70 16.64
CA ALA A 145 -3.19 -9.88 16.39
C ALA A 145 -2.95 -8.86 17.52
N GLY A 146 -3.99 -8.16 17.93
CA GLY A 146 -3.94 -7.26 19.08
C GLY A 146 -3.53 -7.97 20.39
N LYS A 147 -4.15 -9.12 20.68
CA LYS A 147 -3.84 -9.97 21.86
C LYS A 147 -2.36 -10.37 21.90
N TYR A 148 -1.79 -10.71 20.77
CA TYR A 148 -0.38 -11.17 20.69
C TYR A 148 0.62 -10.06 20.38
N GLY A 149 0.17 -8.80 20.26
CA GLY A 149 1.03 -7.63 20.07
C GLY A 149 1.61 -7.53 18.65
N ILE A 150 0.95 -8.14 17.67
CA ILE A 150 1.32 -7.99 16.26
C ILE A 150 0.98 -6.56 15.81
N LYS A 151 1.97 -5.88 15.27
CA LYS A 151 1.86 -4.48 14.87
C LYS A 151 1.41 -4.31 13.42
N VAL A 152 1.87 -5.19 12.50
CA VAL A 152 1.57 -5.06 11.08
C VAL A 152 1.24 -6.43 10.48
N ILE A 153 0.09 -6.50 9.81
CA ILE A 153 -0.34 -7.66 9.02
C ILE A 153 -0.25 -7.31 7.54
N ALA A 154 0.54 -8.03 6.76
CA ALA A 154 0.46 -8.01 5.31
C ALA A 154 -0.75 -8.83 4.85
N MET A 155 -1.65 -8.23 4.09
CA MET A 155 -2.88 -8.85 3.62
C MET A 155 -3.10 -8.60 2.14
N GLU A 156 -3.34 -9.67 1.40
CA GLU A 156 -3.67 -9.61 -0.03
C GLU A 156 -5.03 -8.96 -0.23
N VAL A 157 -5.14 -8.06 -1.20
CA VAL A 157 -6.40 -7.44 -1.64
C VAL A 157 -6.52 -7.59 -3.15
N THR A 158 -7.66 -8.00 -3.62
CA THR A 158 -7.94 -8.24 -5.05
C THR A 158 -9.03 -7.32 -5.60
N HIS A 159 -9.67 -6.55 -4.73
CA HIS A 159 -10.74 -5.62 -5.08
C HIS A 159 -10.75 -4.42 -4.13
N GLU A 160 -11.17 -3.25 -4.61
CA GLU A 160 -11.21 -2.01 -3.80
C GLU A 160 -12.12 -2.16 -2.56
N ALA A 161 -13.22 -2.89 -2.67
CA ALA A 161 -14.13 -3.16 -1.54
C ALA A 161 -13.45 -3.88 -0.37
N HIS A 162 -12.39 -4.68 -0.61
CA HIS A 162 -11.66 -5.33 0.47
C HIS A 162 -10.95 -4.32 1.38
N ILE A 163 -10.54 -3.18 0.84
CA ILE A 163 -9.90 -2.10 1.61
C ILE A 163 -10.92 -1.50 2.59
N GLU A 164 -12.15 -1.25 2.11
CA GLU A 164 -13.24 -0.75 2.95
C GLU A 164 -13.62 -1.76 4.04
N GLU A 165 -13.75 -3.04 3.68
CA GLU A 165 -14.04 -4.13 4.63
C GLU A 165 -12.98 -4.25 5.74
N ILE A 166 -11.71 -4.14 5.38
CA ILE A 166 -10.58 -4.14 6.32
C ILE A 166 -10.64 -2.93 7.24
N ASP A 167 -10.81 -1.73 6.67
CA ASP A 167 -10.84 -0.49 7.43
C ASP A 167 -12.01 -0.43 8.40
N GLU A 168 -13.22 -0.78 7.94
CA GLU A 168 -14.40 -0.87 8.80
C GLU A 168 -14.23 -1.86 9.95
N CYS A 169 -13.61 -3.02 9.70
CA CYS A 169 -13.37 -4.00 10.75
C CYS A 169 -12.35 -3.50 11.76
N LEU A 170 -11.26 -2.88 11.31
CA LEU A 170 -10.25 -2.27 12.19
C LEU A 170 -10.87 -1.17 13.06
N GLU A 171 -11.69 -0.29 12.48
CA GLU A 171 -12.38 0.77 13.23
C GLU A 171 -13.29 0.19 14.32
N LYS A 172 -14.11 -0.80 14.00
CA LYS A 172 -15.03 -1.47 14.96
C LYS A 172 -14.27 -2.09 16.14
N LEU A 173 -13.04 -2.56 15.92
CA LEU A 173 -12.21 -3.19 16.93
C LEU A 173 -11.23 -2.23 17.64
N GLY A 174 -11.28 -0.93 17.34
CA GLY A 174 -10.38 0.07 17.91
C GLY A 174 -8.94 -0.02 17.40
N ARG A 175 -8.74 -0.49 16.18
CA ARG A 175 -7.44 -0.60 15.47
C ARG A 175 -6.36 -1.34 16.27
N PRO A 176 -6.58 -2.61 16.67
CA PRO A 176 -5.63 -3.35 17.48
C PRO A 176 -4.31 -3.68 16.79
N THR A 177 -4.28 -3.59 15.46
CA THR A 177 -3.12 -3.84 14.58
C THR A 177 -3.17 -2.91 13.38
N GLY A 178 -2.06 -2.79 12.62
CA GLY A 178 -2.03 -2.15 11.32
C GLY A 178 -2.09 -3.16 10.18
N VAL A 179 -2.53 -2.74 9.01
CA VAL A 179 -2.57 -3.58 7.80
C VAL A 179 -1.74 -2.94 6.69
N MET A 180 -0.85 -3.73 6.11
CA MET A 180 -0.12 -3.42 4.89
C MET A 180 -0.79 -4.17 3.73
N LEU A 181 -1.29 -3.45 2.74
CA LEU A 181 -1.93 -4.04 1.56
C LEU A 181 -0.89 -4.67 0.64
N GLN A 182 -1.17 -5.86 0.16
CA GLN A 182 -0.32 -6.64 -0.72
C GLN A 182 -1.03 -6.94 -2.06
#